data_76482d8a5e6cdfb1e8a2b18579080672
#
_entry.id   76482d8a5e6cdfb1e8a2b18579080672
#
_cell.length_a   1.000
_cell.length_b   1.000
_cell.length_c   1.000
_cell.angle_alpha   90.00
_cell.angle_beta   90.00
_cell.angle_gamma   90.00
#
_symmetry.space_group_name_H-M   'P 1'
#
loop_
_entity.id
_entity.type
_entity.pdbx_description
1 polymer ?
#
loop_
_entity_poly.entity_id
_entity_poly.type
_entity_poly.pdbx_seq_one_letter_code
_entity_poly.pdbx_strand_id
1 'polypeptide(L)'
;MNKMSQGPPVETRRPQPVCVQPHDGVMEMVKMTAFHELRLPARLAFGSTGGVERRTEIATLASGHERRSTPWALGRRRYLIGANLRSLDDMAELTAFFEARRGRLHGFRFKDFADFKSCRPGGVAAPTDQTLGAGDGTRKTFQLIKRYGDVERSITKPVAGSARVALNGVETTGFTVDAATGQVMLNSAPSAGVAVTAGFHFDTPVRFDSDRIETTLESFEAGRMAAVPLIEVRG
;
A
#
# COMPACT_ATOMS: atom_id res chain seq x y z
N MET A 1 25.21 -95.29 -18.94
CA MET A 1 25.12 -94.73 -17.58
C MET A 1 25.57 -93.29 -17.68
N ASN A 2 24.65 -92.34 -17.78
CA ASN A 2 24.97 -90.94 -17.98
C ASN A 2 24.33 -90.14 -16.85
N LYS A 3 25.15 -89.62 -15.93
CA LYS A 3 24.72 -88.78 -14.83
C LYS A 3 24.47 -87.40 -15.35
N MET A 4 23.20 -86.98 -15.34
CA MET A 4 22.84 -85.61 -15.54
C MET A 4 23.15 -84.77 -14.28
N SER A 5 24.01 -83.76 -14.42
CA SER A 5 24.33 -82.75 -13.42
C SER A 5 23.20 -81.73 -13.42
N GLN A 6 22.51 -81.58 -12.31
CA GLN A 6 21.56 -80.49 -12.09
C GLN A 6 22.36 -79.30 -11.62
N GLY A 7 22.21 -78.18 -12.38
CA GLY A 7 22.73 -76.87 -12.00
C GLY A 7 21.89 -76.25 -10.86
N PRO A 8 22.45 -75.28 -10.09
CA PRO A 8 21.79 -74.68 -8.95
C PRO A 8 20.62 -73.77 -9.39
N PRO A 9 19.61 -73.59 -8.52
CA PRO A 9 18.40 -72.80 -8.84
C PRO A 9 18.72 -71.33 -9.01
N VAL A 10 18.10 -70.73 -10.04
CA VAL A 10 18.17 -69.26 -10.32
C VAL A 10 17.35 -68.58 -9.26
N GLU A 11 18.03 -67.83 -8.40
CA GLU A 11 17.44 -66.96 -7.38
C GLU A 11 16.85 -65.69 -8.06
N THR A 12 15.54 -65.60 -8.20
CA THR A 12 14.83 -64.46 -8.67
C THR A 12 14.89 -63.35 -7.61
N ARG A 13 15.84 -62.41 -7.77
CA ARG A 13 15.88 -61.21 -6.99
C ARG A 13 14.61 -60.39 -7.24
N ARG A 14 13.77 -60.22 -6.21
CA ARG A 14 12.71 -59.24 -6.18
C ARG A 14 13.34 -57.86 -6.28
N PRO A 15 12.79 -56.92 -7.11
CA PRO A 15 13.27 -55.56 -7.12
C PRO A 15 12.98 -54.92 -5.74
N GLN A 16 14.02 -54.40 -5.12
CA GLN A 16 13.89 -53.62 -3.90
C GLN A 16 13.22 -52.29 -4.22
N PRO A 17 12.33 -51.76 -3.34
CA PRO A 17 11.76 -50.47 -3.53
C PRO A 17 12.86 -49.40 -3.46
N VAL A 18 13.00 -48.63 -4.52
CA VAL A 18 13.84 -47.44 -4.56
C VAL A 18 13.23 -46.43 -3.60
N CYS A 19 13.86 -46.25 -2.44
CA CYS A 19 13.58 -45.14 -1.56
C CYS A 19 13.96 -43.87 -2.33
N VAL A 20 12.96 -43.22 -2.91
CA VAL A 20 13.09 -41.84 -3.40
C VAL A 20 13.19 -40.97 -2.13
N GLN A 21 14.41 -40.54 -1.83
CA GLN A 21 14.59 -39.50 -0.81
C GLN A 21 13.88 -38.23 -1.25
N PRO A 22 13.07 -37.59 -0.37
CA PRO A 22 12.55 -36.25 -0.67
C PRO A 22 13.76 -35.31 -0.83
N HIS A 23 13.91 -34.75 -2.00
CA HIS A 23 14.76 -33.57 -2.15
C HIS A 23 14.21 -32.52 -1.21
N ASP A 24 14.95 -32.18 -0.15
CA ASP A 24 14.81 -30.99 0.63
C ASP A 24 15.08 -29.79 -0.30
N GLY A 25 14.11 -29.53 -1.17
CA GLY A 25 13.97 -28.23 -1.80
C GLY A 25 13.51 -27.29 -0.68
N VAL A 26 14.47 -26.69 0.01
CA VAL A 26 14.24 -25.44 0.73
C VAL A 26 13.67 -24.50 -0.32
N MET A 27 12.34 -24.38 -0.34
CA MET A 27 11.67 -23.31 -1.04
C MET A 27 12.17 -22.04 -0.36
N GLU A 28 13.22 -21.44 -0.97
CA GLU A 28 13.64 -20.10 -0.62
C GLU A 28 12.38 -19.25 -0.76
N MET A 29 11.74 -18.93 0.37
CA MET A 29 10.64 -17.99 0.40
C MET A 29 11.23 -16.68 -0.06
N VAL A 30 11.14 -16.45 -1.38
CA VAL A 30 11.38 -15.13 -1.96
C VAL A 30 10.55 -14.19 -1.11
N LYS A 31 11.21 -13.31 -0.38
CA LYS A 31 10.59 -12.30 0.48
C LYS A 31 9.83 -11.38 -0.46
N MET A 32 8.61 -11.78 -0.80
CA MET A 32 7.73 -11.02 -1.68
C MET A 32 7.45 -9.72 -0.94
N THR A 33 7.91 -8.60 -1.50
CA THR A 33 7.58 -7.29 -0.95
C THR A 33 6.06 -7.14 -0.98
N ALA A 34 5.46 -6.99 0.20
CA ALA A 34 4.01 -6.84 0.33
C ALA A 34 3.47 -5.57 -0.36
N PHE A 35 4.38 -4.67 -0.76
CA PHE A 35 4.05 -3.39 -1.36
C PHE A 35 4.93 -3.12 -2.59
N HIS A 36 4.31 -2.76 -3.71
CA HIS A 36 4.97 -2.30 -4.92
C HIS A 36 4.96 -0.77 -4.94
N GLU A 37 6.14 -0.14 -4.99
CA GLU A 37 6.29 1.33 -5.01
C GLU A 37 5.90 1.96 -6.37
N LEU A 38 4.88 1.41 -7.00
CA LEU A 38 4.31 1.90 -8.26
C LEU A 38 2.97 2.57 -8.00
N ARG A 39 2.74 3.68 -8.70
CA ARG A 39 1.46 4.38 -8.65
C ARG A 39 0.51 3.84 -9.72
N LEU A 40 -0.77 3.67 -9.37
CA LEU A 40 -1.82 3.46 -10.35
C LEU A 40 -1.84 4.64 -11.35
N PRO A 41 -1.82 4.40 -12.66
CA PRO A 41 -1.90 5.46 -13.66
C PRO A 41 -3.12 6.36 -13.43
N ALA A 42 -2.88 7.69 -13.45
CA ALA A 42 -3.91 8.67 -13.09
C ALA A 42 -5.17 8.58 -13.97
N ARG A 43 -5.02 8.23 -15.26
CA ARG A 43 -6.13 8.06 -16.19
C ARG A 43 -7.06 6.91 -15.80
N LEU A 44 -6.54 5.82 -15.24
CA LEU A 44 -7.33 4.69 -14.76
C LEU A 44 -8.09 5.02 -13.46
N ALA A 45 -7.60 6.00 -12.71
CA ALA A 45 -8.25 6.50 -11.51
C ALA A 45 -9.27 7.62 -11.79
N PHE A 46 -9.38 8.10 -13.03
CA PHE A 46 -10.29 9.19 -13.36
C PHE A 46 -11.75 8.79 -13.14
N GLY A 47 -12.49 9.65 -12.42
CA GLY A 47 -13.86 9.35 -12.01
C GLY A 47 -13.98 8.35 -10.85
N SER A 48 -12.87 8.09 -10.14
CA SER A 48 -12.93 7.32 -8.90
C SER A 48 -13.83 8.01 -7.87
N THR A 49 -14.54 7.20 -7.10
CA THR A 49 -15.29 7.64 -5.93
C THR A 49 -14.65 7.06 -4.69
N GLY A 50 -14.74 7.76 -3.56
CA GLY A 50 -14.17 7.24 -2.33
C GLY A 50 -14.16 8.26 -1.21
N GLY A 51 -13.64 7.84 -0.07
CA GLY A 51 -13.59 8.67 1.12
C GLY A 51 -13.04 7.95 2.33
N VAL A 52 -13.26 8.56 3.50
CA VAL A 52 -12.81 8.04 4.78
C VAL A 52 -13.94 7.27 5.46
N GLU A 53 -13.69 6.03 5.78
CA GLU A 53 -14.54 5.18 6.60
C GLU A 53 -14.06 5.22 8.06
N ARG A 54 -14.99 5.37 9.00
CA ARG A 54 -14.73 5.21 10.44
C ARG A 54 -15.67 4.14 11.01
N ARG A 55 -15.25 3.50 12.08
CA ARG A 55 -16.11 2.59 12.83
C ARG A 55 -16.46 3.23 14.16
N THR A 56 -17.77 3.38 14.40
CA THR A 56 -18.31 3.88 15.66
C THR A 56 -19.29 2.84 16.21
N GLU A 57 -19.15 2.55 17.48
CA GLU A 57 -20.08 1.71 18.23
C GLU A 57 -20.97 2.61 19.10
N ILE A 58 -22.27 2.45 18.96
CA ILE A 58 -23.26 3.25 19.68
C ILE A 58 -24.11 2.30 20.53
N ALA A 59 -24.12 2.52 21.83
CA ALA A 59 -24.98 1.82 22.77
C ALA A 59 -26.00 2.80 23.36
N THR A 60 -27.29 2.51 23.16
CA THR A 60 -28.35 3.28 23.74
C THR A 60 -28.67 2.74 25.15
N LEU A 61 -28.61 3.60 26.14
CA LEU A 61 -28.93 3.28 27.55
C LEU A 61 -30.43 3.29 27.77
N ALA A 62 -30.89 2.60 28.81
CA ALA A 62 -32.31 2.59 29.20
C ALA A 62 -32.88 3.98 29.52
N SER A 63 -31.99 4.95 29.85
CA SER A 63 -32.30 6.37 30.06
C SER A 63 -32.54 7.16 28.78
N GLY A 64 -32.37 6.56 27.59
CA GLY A 64 -32.43 7.24 26.28
C GLY A 64 -31.13 7.96 25.87
N HIS A 65 -30.10 7.99 26.71
CA HIS A 65 -28.81 8.55 26.37
C HIS A 65 -27.99 7.56 25.52
N GLU A 66 -27.10 8.09 24.66
CA GLU A 66 -26.19 7.30 23.86
C GLU A 66 -24.78 7.32 24.45
N ARG A 67 -24.16 6.16 24.50
CA ARG A 67 -22.72 6.02 24.72
C ARG A 67 -22.07 5.66 23.38
N ARG A 68 -21.08 6.45 22.97
CA ARG A 68 -20.36 6.28 21.70
C ARG A 68 -18.92 5.92 21.97
N SER A 69 -18.41 4.93 21.23
CA SER A 69 -17.01 4.53 21.26
C SER A 69 -16.50 4.29 19.83
N THR A 70 -15.21 4.43 19.61
CA THR A 70 -14.58 4.12 18.33
C THR A 70 -13.43 3.15 18.53
N PRO A 71 -13.50 1.93 17.95
CA PRO A 71 -12.40 0.96 18.01
C PRO A 71 -11.23 1.33 17.11
N TRP A 72 -11.43 2.28 16.16
CA TRP A 72 -10.39 2.71 15.25
C TRP A 72 -9.85 4.09 15.63
N ALA A 73 -8.56 4.17 15.91
CA ALA A 73 -7.89 5.45 16.17
C ALA A 73 -7.94 6.38 14.94
N LEU A 74 -7.76 5.81 13.74
CA LEU A 74 -7.76 6.54 12.47
C LEU A 74 -8.83 5.98 11.51
N GLY A 75 -9.44 6.87 10.73
CA GLY A 75 -10.28 6.50 9.60
C GLY A 75 -9.48 5.77 8.53
N ARG A 76 -10.09 4.83 7.82
CA ARG A 76 -9.51 4.06 6.72
C ARG A 76 -10.09 4.55 5.39
N ARG A 77 -9.26 4.70 4.37
CA ARG A 77 -9.73 5.16 3.07
C ARG A 77 -10.17 3.98 2.21
N ARG A 78 -11.29 4.18 1.52
CA ARG A 78 -11.80 3.25 0.51
C ARG A 78 -12.10 4.01 -0.77
N TYR A 79 -11.88 3.35 -1.90
CA TYR A 79 -12.13 3.93 -3.22
C TYR A 79 -12.78 2.89 -4.13
N LEU A 80 -13.51 3.37 -5.12
CA LEU A 80 -14.01 2.60 -6.26
C LEU A 80 -13.44 3.23 -7.53
N ILE A 81 -12.74 2.45 -8.32
CA ILE A 81 -12.12 2.88 -9.58
C ILE A 81 -12.69 2.09 -10.75
N GLY A 82 -12.38 2.49 -11.97
CA GLY A 82 -12.70 1.73 -13.19
C GLY A 82 -14.12 1.92 -13.73
N ALA A 83 -15.09 2.37 -12.91
CA ALA A 83 -16.49 2.49 -13.33
C ALA A 83 -16.71 3.40 -14.54
N ASN A 84 -15.82 4.36 -14.80
CA ASN A 84 -15.91 5.30 -15.92
C ASN A 84 -15.02 4.92 -17.11
N LEU A 85 -14.30 3.81 -17.04
CA LEU A 85 -13.51 3.32 -18.16
C LEU A 85 -14.44 2.81 -19.26
N ARG A 86 -14.16 3.18 -20.51
CA ARG A 86 -14.90 2.78 -21.70
C ARG A 86 -13.99 2.22 -22.79
N SER A 87 -12.73 2.67 -22.83
CA SER A 87 -11.73 2.18 -23.76
C SER A 87 -11.29 0.75 -23.39
N LEU A 88 -11.22 -0.13 -24.36
CA LEU A 88 -10.72 -1.49 -24.17
C LEU A 88 -9.25 -1.49 -23.75
N ASP A 89 -8.44 -0.53 -24.25
CA ASP A 89 -7.04 -0.38 -23.87
C ASP A 89 -6.87 -0.04 -22.39
N ASP A 90 -7.70 0.90 -21.88
CA ASP A 90 -7.67 1.27 -20.46
C ASP A 90 -8.12 0.11 -19.57
N MET A 91 -9.09 -0.69 -20.02
CA MET A 91 -9.52 -1.90 -19.31
C MET A 91 -8.43 -2.96 -19.31
N ALA A 92 -7.77 -3.17 -20.46
CA ALA A 92 -6.64 -4.10 -20.56
C ALA A 92 -5.48 -3.68 -19.64
N GLU A 93 -5.17 -2.38 -19.59
CA GLU A 93 -4.13 -1.87 -18.71
C GLU A 93 -4.49 -2.03 -17.23
N LEU A 94 -5.74 -1.74 -16.83
CA LEU A 94 -6.17 -1.95 -15.45
C LEU A 94 -6.16 -3.44 -15.09
N THR A 95 -6.56 -4.31 -16.02
CA THR A 95 -6.48 -5.77 -15.83
C THR A 95 -5.04 -6.23 -15.66
N ALA A 96 -4.13 -5.77 -16.51
CA ALA A 96 -2.71 -6.09 -16.40
C ALA A 96 -2.11 -5.55 -15.08
N PHE A 97 -2.53 -4.35 -14.66
CA PHE A 97 -2.13 -3.80 -13.37
C PHE A 97 -2.64 -4.65 -12.21
N PHE A 98 -3.88 -5.15 -12.27
CA PHE A 98 -4.49 -6.02 -11.27
C PHE A 98 -3.74 -7.37 -11.17
N GLU A 99 -3.49 -8.03 -12.29
CA GLU A 99 -2.75 -9.29 -12.36
C GLU A 99 -1.33 -9.14 -11.78
N ALA A 100 -0.62 -8.08 -12.14
CA ALA A 100 0.72 -7.81 -11.61
C ALA A 100 0.74 -7.57 -10.10
N ARG A 101 -0.39 -7.24 -9.45
CA ARG A 101 -0.55 -7.12 -7.98
C ARG A 101 -1.15 -8.37 -7.37
N ARG A 102 -1.48 -9.38 -8.18
CA ARG A 102 -2.09 -10.64 -7.74
C ARG A 102 -3.36 -10.38 -6.92
N GLY A 103 -4.26 -9.56 -7.46
CA GLY A 103 -5.47 -9.16 -6.76
C GLY A 103 -5.18 -8.44 -5.44
N ARG A 104 -5.62 -8.99 -4.33
CA ARG A 104 -5.51 -8.40 -2.98
C ARG A 104 -4.12 -8.49 -2.35
N LEU A 105 -3.15 -9.19 -3.00
CA LEU A 105 -1.90 -9.59 -2.34
C LEU A 105 -0.96 -8.40 -2.14
N HIS A 106 -0.71 -7.59 -3.18
CA HIS A 106 0.28 -6.53 -3.13
C HIS A 106 -0.36 -5.14 -3.05
N GLY A 107 0.16 -4.31 -2.14
CA GLY A 107 -0.17 -2.90 -2.09
C GLY A 107 0.52 -2.10 -3.18
N PHE A 108 -0.01 -0.92 -3.47
CA PHE A 108 0.52 0.03 -4.44
C PHE A 108 0.12 1.47 -4.06
N ARG A 109 0.70 2.44 -4.76
CA ARG A 109 0.43 3.86 -4.54
C ARG A 109 -0.80 4.31 -5.32
N PHE A 110 -1.69 5.04 -4.65
CA PHE A 110 -2.87 5.65 -5.24
C PHE A 110 -2.91 7.14 -4.93
N LYS A 111 -3.07 7.98 -5.96
CA LYS A 111 -3.28 9.40 -5.76
C LYS A 111 -4.75 9.65 -5.44
N ASP A 112 -5.04 10.00 -4.19
CA ASP A 112 -6.34 10.52 -3.81
C ASP A 112 -6.46 11.99 -4.24
N PHE A 113 -7.27 12.28 -5.25
CA PHE A 113 -7.40 13.63 -5.80
C PHE A 113 -8.04 14.63 -4.83
N ALA A 114 -8.73 14.14 -3.80
CA ALA A 114 -9.27 14.96 -2.73
C ALA A 114 -8.27 15.22 -1.60
N ASP A 115 -7.26 14.33 -1.43
CA ASP A 115 -6.37 14.38 -0.27
C ASP A 115 -4.95 13.87 -0.61
N PHE A 116 -4.18 14.66 -1.38
CA PHE A 116 -2.84 14.30 -1.88
C PHE A 116 -1.75 15.32 -1.55
N LYS A 117 -2.06 16.36 -0.76
CA LYS A 117 -1.12 17.42 -0.38
C LYS A 117 -1.18 17.68 1.12
N SER A 118 -0.11 18.25 1.65
CA SER A 118 -0.03 18.77 3.01
C SER A 118 -1.05 19.88 3.30
N CYS A 119 -1.41 20.68 2.28
CA CYS A 119 -2.45 21.68 2.30
C CYS A 119 -3.75 21.20 1.61
N ARG A 120 -4.71 22.11 1.40
CA ARG A 120 -5.91 21.82 0.59
C ARG A 120 -5.54 21.51 -0.88
N PRO A 121 -6.32 20.70 -1.61
CA PRO A 121 -6.00 20.30 -2.99
C PRO A 121 -5.77 21.45 -3.98
N GLY A 122 -6.50 22.57 -3.85
CA GLY A 122 -6.33 23.75 -4.69
C GLY A 122 -5.15 24.65 -4.28
N GLY A 123 -4.48 24.37 -3.15
CA GLY A 123 -3.36 25.17 -2.66
C GLY A 123 -2.02 24.72 -3.24
N VAL A 124 -0.98 25.52 -2.98
CA VAL A 124 0.42 25.17 -3.24
C VAL A 124 1.04 24.74 -1.92
N ALA A 125 1.68 23.57 -1.90
CA ALA A 125 2.33 23.07 -0.69
C ALA A 125 3.48 23.99 -0.26
N ALA A 126 3.42 24.48 0.96
CA ALA A 126 4.41 25.37 1.57
C ALA A 126 5.21 24.64 2.65
N PRO A 127 6.50 24.96 2.86
CA PRO A 127 7.35 24.27 3.84
C PRO A 127 6.83 24.42 5.29
N THR A 128 5.85 25.28 5.51
CA THR A 128 5.24 25.53 6.84
C THR A 128 3.85 24.91 7.03
N ASP A 129 3.36 24.11 6.07
CA ASP A 129 1.99 23.55 6.11
C ASP A 129 1.69 22.68 7.33
N GLN A 130 2.62 21.80 7.69
CA GLN A 130 2.43 20.80 8.75
C GLN A 130 3.59 20.86 9.73
N THR A 131 3.29 20.95 11.03
CA THR A 131 4.30 20.90 12.08
C THR A 131 4.62 19.43 12.40
N LEU A 132 5.86 19.02 12.15
CA LEU A 132 6.34 17.65 12.41
C LEU A 132 6.83 17.47 13.87
N GLY A 133 7.14 18.55 14.54
CA GLY A 133 7.62 18.55 15.91
C GLY A 133 8.62 19.68 16.19
N ALA A 134 9.32 19.57 17.32
CA ALA A 134 10.40 20.49 17.68
C ALA A 134 11.74 19.75 17.79
N GLY A 135 12.82 20.44 17.51
CA GLY A 135 14.17 19.98 17.76
C GLY A 135 14.42 19.78 19.27
N ASP A 136 15.34 18.89 19.59
CA ASP A 136 15.82 18.62 20.96
C ASP A 136 17.36 18.65 21.04
N GLY A 137 18.03 19.05 19.94
CA GLY A 137 19.48 19.08 19.82
C GLY A 137 20.11 17.73 19.44
N THR A 138 19.35 16.65 19.41
CA THR A 138 19.86 15.29 19.14
C THR A 138 19.11 14.58 18.00
N ARG A 139 17.79 14.71 17.96
CA ARG A 139 16.92 14.06 16.97
C ARG A 139 17.06 14.69 15.60
N LYS A 140 17.35 13.85 14.58
CA LYS A 140 17.43 14.24 13.17
C LYS A 140 16.25 13.75 12.33
N THR A 141 15.49 12.77 12.82
CA THR A 141 14.44 12.10 12.06
C THR A 141 13.06 12.54 12.51
N PHE A 142 12.22 12.95 11.56
CA PHE A 142 10.85 13.43 11.78
C PHE A 142 9.92 12.73 10.82
N GLN A 143 8.76 12.25 11.30
CA GLN A 143 7.73 11.64 10.46
C GLN A 143 6.92 12.72 9.75
N LEU A 144 6.70 12.58 8.45
CA LEU A 144 5.70 13.38 7.74
C LEU A 144 4.31 13.05 8.27
N ILE A 145 3.59 14.08 8.64
CA ILE A 145 2.22 13.97 9.18
C ILE A 145 1.30 14.94 8.47
N LYS A 146 0.01 14.61 8.43
CA LYS A 146 -1.06 15.55 8.07
C LYS A 146 -2.10 15.59 9.16
N ARG A 147 -2.47 16.80 9.58
CA ARG A 147 -3.50 17.03 10.59
C ARG A 147 -4.84 17.38 9.98
N TYR A 148 -5.90 16.82 10.56
CA TYR A 148 -7.30 17.08 10.26
C TYR A 148 -7.99 17.47 11.57
N GLY A 149 -7.88 18.74 11.99
CA GLY A 149 -8.21 19.16 13.34
C GLY A 149 -7.27 18.46 14.35
N ASP A 150 -7.85 17.75 15.30
CA ASP A 150 -7.10 17.02 16.34
C ASP A 150 -6.60 15.64 15.89
N VAL A 151 -6.98 15.20 14.69
CA VAL A 151 -6.57 13.89 14.17
C VAL A 151 -5.27 14.04 13.39
N GLU A 152 -4.23 13.34 13.83
CA GLU A 152 -2.93 13.27 13.16
C GLU A 152 -2.81 11.96 12.38
N ARG A 153 -2.42 12.08 11.10
CA ARG A 153 -2.16 10.94 10.21
C ARG A 153 -0.70 10.93 9.79
N SER A 154 -0.01 9.85 10.06
CA SER A 154 1.33 9.60 9.50
C SER A 154 1.24 9.39 8.00
N ILE A 155 2.09 10.06 7.24
CA ILE A 155 2.19 9.95 5.79
C ILE A 155 3.38 9.05 5.45
N THR A 156 3.11 7.87 4.92
CA THR A 156 4.12 6.85 4.64
C THR A 156 4.57 6.82 3.17
N LYS A 157 3.82 7.45 2.26
CA LYS A 157 4.10 7.41 0.82
C LYS A 157 4.17 8.82 0.22
N PRO A 158 5.14 9.67 0.66
CA PRO A 158 5.33 10.97 0.01
C PRO A 158 5.75 10.79 -1.44
N VAL A 159 5.43 11.76 -2.27
CA VAL A 159 5.90 11.83 -3.65
C VAL A 159 7.36 12.28 -3.63
N ALA A 160 8.23 11.52 -4.27
CA ALA A 160 9.65 11.85 -4.32
C ALA A 160 9.89 13.27 -4.86
N GLY A 161 10.78 14.03 -4.22
CA GLY A 161 11.14 15.39 -4.61
C GLY A 161 10.07 16.45 -4.33
N SER A 162 8.92 16.09 -3.75
CA SER A 162 7.85 17.06 -3.45
C SER A 162 7.95 17.70 -2.08
N ALA A 163 8.75 17.13 -1.19
CA ALA A 163 8.86 17.62 0.18
C ALA A 163 9.71 18.90 0.26
N ARG A 164 9.21 19.86 1.03
CA ARG A 164 9.88 21.11 1.39
C ARG A 164 9.86 21.20 2.91
N VAL A 165 10.99 21.48 3.53
CA VAL A 165 11.13 21.50 4.99
C VAL A 165 11.58 22.88 5.45
N ALA A 166 11.06 23.33 6.59
CA ALA A 166 11.50 24.57 7.21
C ALA A 166 11.85 24.36 8.70
N LEU A 167 12.83 25.11 9.16
CA LEU A 167 13.24 25.22 10.55
C LEU A 167 12.92 26.64 11.05
N ASN A 168 12.04 26.76 12.04
CA ASN A 168 11.51 28.05 12.48
C ASN A 168 11.01 28.93 11.32
N GLY A 169 10.35 28.32 10.34
CA GLY A 169 9.80 29.03 9.16
C GLY A 169 10.82 29.33 8.05
N VAL A 170 12.10 29.06 8.24
CA VAL A 170 13.14 29.22 7.21
C VAL A 170 13.33 27.91 6.46
N GLU A 171 13.10 27.92 5.15
CA GLU A 171 13.24 26.72 4.31
C GLU A 171 14.69 26.26 4.27
N THR A 172 14.88 24.94 4.36
CA THR A 172 16.19 24.28 4.29
C THR A 172 16.22 23.22 3.20
N THR A 173 17.40 23.02 2.61
CA THR A 173 17.67 21.91 1.67
C THR A 173 18.49 20.79 2.32
N GLY A 174 18.89 20.96 3.59
CA GLY A 174 19.73 20.02 4.32
C GLY A 174 18.98 18.81 4.88
N PHE A 175 18.21 18.10 4.05
CA PHE A 175 17.45 16.92 4.45
C PHE A 175 17.34 15.89 3.32
N THR A 176 16.96 14.68 3.71
CA THR A 176 16.50 13.61 2.81
C THR A 176 15.15 13.10 3.26
N VAL A 177 14.37 12.52 2.34
CA VAL A 177 13.07 11.91 2.64
C VAL A 177 13.05 10.48 2.13
N ASP A 178 12.72 9.55 3.01
CA ASP A 178 12.43 8.18 2.62
C ASP A 178 11.00 8.13 2.04
N ALA A 179 10.91 7.89 0.75
CA ALA A 179 9.63 7.81 0.05
C ALA A 179 8.81 6.57 0.43
N ALA A 180 9.40 5.54 1.04
CA ALA A 180 8.69 4.34 1.47
C ALA A 180 8.05 4.48 2.85
N THR A 181 8.66 5.24 3.75
CA THR A 181 8.22 5.41 5.13
C THR A 181 7.72 6.80 5.47
N GLY A 182 8.06 7.81 4.68
CA GLY A 182 7.74 9.21 4.95
C GLY A 182 8.57 9.84 6.06
N GLN A 183 9.71 9.25 6.38
CA GLN A 183 10.64 9.84 7.32
C GLN A 183 11.50 10.91 6.65
N VAL A 184 11.56 12.07 7.27
CA VAL A 184 12.46 13.17 6.94
C VAL A 184 13.68 13.05 7.83
N MET A 185 14.86 12.96 7.25
CA MET A 185 16.14 12.94 7.95
C MET A 185 16.89 14.25 7.66
N LEU A 186 17.10 15.07 8.68
CA LEU A 186 17.89 16.30 8.61
C LEU A 186 19.39 15.99 8.69
N ASN A 187 20.21 16.74 7.96
CA ASN A 187 21.67 16.61 7.98
C ASN A 187 22.22 16.91 9.40
N SER A 188 21.63 17.87 10.09
CA SER A 188 21.99 18.26 11.46
C SER A 188 20.77 18.25 12.36
N ALA A 189 20.93 17.85 13.63
CA ALA A 189 19.87 17.93 14.62
C ALA A 189 19.51 19.40 14.88
N PRO A 190 18.24 19.80 14.77
CA PRO A 190 17.83 21.16 15.11
C PRO A 190 17.94 21.36 16.63
N SER A 191 18.38 22.56 17.03
CA SER A 191 18.49 22.92 18.45
C SER A 191 17.16 22.78 19.18
N ALA A 192 17.20 22.65 20.51
CA ALA A 192 16.01 22.53 21.32
C ALA A 192 15.04 23.70 21.10
N GLY A 193 13.77 23.38 20.92
CA GLY A 193 12.69 24.36 20.66
C GLY A 193 12.55 24.83 19.21
N VAL A 194 13.46 24.49 18.30
CA VAL A 194 13.34 24.82 16.88
C VAL A 194 12.16 24.06 16.28
N ALA A 195 11.16 24.74 15.76
CA ALA A 195 10.01 24.13 15.09
C ALA A 195 10.45 23.53 13.74
N VAL A 196 10.12 22.27 13.53
CA VAL A 196 10.33 21.55 12.27
C VAL A 196 8.98 21.42 11.56
N THR A 197 8.89 21.98 10.35
CA THR A 197 7.65 21.97 9.56
C THR A 197 7.93 21.44 8.16
N ALA A 198 6.90 20.93 7.47
CA ALA A 198 7.03 20.48 6.09
C ALA A 198 5.75 20.66 5.28
N GLY A 199 5.96 20.88 3.97
CA GLY A 199 4.94 20.78 2.94
C GLY A 199 5.33 19.71 1.93
N PHE A 200 4.35 18.94 1.43
CA PHE A 200 4.62 17.80 0.57
C PHE A 200 3.38 17.36 -0.20
N HIS A 201 3.62 16.55 -1.24
CA HIS A 201 2.59 15.74 -1.87
C HIS A 201 2.75 14.29 -1.43
N PHE A 202 1.65 13.54 -1.42
CA PHE A 202 1.67 12.14 -1.01
C PHE A 202 0.65 11.29 -1.75
N ASP A 203 0.89 9.99 -1.76
CA ASP A 203 -0.04 8.97 -2.21
C ASP A 203 -0.62 8.22 -0.99
N THR A 204 -1.81 7.69 -1.15
CA THR A 204 -2.39 6.74 -0.21
C THR A 204 -1.89 5.34 -0.57
N PRO A 205 -1.29 4.61 0.37
CA PRO A 205 -0.98 3.20 0.16
C PRO A 205 -2.29 2.41 0.13
N VAL A 206 -2.57 1.73 -0.97
CA VAL A 206 -3.78 0.94 -1.15
C VAL A 206 -3.45 -0.45 -1.66
N ARG A 207 -4.41 -1.37 -1.55
CA ARG A 207 -4.47 -2.62 -2.29
C ARG A 207 -5.85 -2.76 -2.92
N PHE A 208 -5.99 -3.65 -3.88
CA PHE A 208 -7.31 -4.09 -4.30
C PHE A 208 -8.05 -4.75 -3.11
N ASP A 209 -9.36 -4.57 -3.05
CA ASP A 209 -10.21 -5.20 -2.03
C ASP A 209 -11.09 -6.30 -2.62
N SER A 210 -10.73 -6.78 -3.80
CA SER A 210 -11.33 -7.90 -4.51
C SER A 210 -10.24 -8.74 -5.18
N ASP A 211 -10.44 -10.05 -5.25
CA ASP A 211 -9.64 -10.96 -6.06
C ASP A 211 -10.26 -11.21 -7.44
N ARG A 212 -11.29 -10.44 -7.78
CA ARG A 212 -12.01 -10.52 -9.04
C ARG A 212 -12.16 -9.14 -9.67
N ILE A 213 -11.91 -9.07 -10.98
CA ILE A 213 -12.18 -7.92 -11.84
C ILE A 213 -13.13 -8.37 -12.94
N GLU A 214 -14.14 -7.56 -13.25
CA GLU A 214 -15.18 -7.90 -14.23
C GLU A 214 -15.25 -6.83 -15.30
N THR A 215 -15.25 -7.30 -16.54
CA THR A 215 -15.43 -6.45 -17.72
C THR A 215 -16.60 -6.95 -18.55
N THR A 216 -17.36 -6.03 -19.14
CA THR A 216 -18.46 -6.33 -20.04
C THR A 216 -18.17 -5.68 -21.38
N LEU A 217 -18.24 -6.44 -22.47
CA LEU A 217 -18.16 -5.92 -23.83
C LEU A 217 -19.54 -5.35 -24.22
N GLU A 218 -19.59 -4.05 -24.51
CA GLU A 218 -20.83 -3.36 -24.92
C GLU A 218 -20.91 -3.18 -26.44
N SER A 219 -19.76 -3.07 -27.15
CA SER A 219 -19.64 -3.02 -28.58
C SER A 219 -18.25 -3.50 -29.04
N PHE A 220 -17.96 -3.49 -30.35
CA PHE A 220 -16.68 -3.96 -30.91
C PHE A 220 -15.47 -3.15 -30.40
N GLU A 221 -15.66 -1.89 -29.98
CA GLU A 221 -14.56 -1.01 -29.52
C GLU A 221 -14.81 -0.38 -28.16
N ALA A 222 -15.90 -0.75 -27.49
CA ALA A 222 -16.25 -0.19 -26.19
C ALA A 222 -16.74 -1.26 -25.23
N GLY A 223 -16.33 -1.11 -24.00
CA GLY A 223 -16.73 -1.98 -22.92
C GLY A 223 -17.10 -1.19 -21.67
N ARG A 224 -17.48 -1.93 -20.66
CA ARG A 224 -17.71 -1.42 -19.31
C ARG A 224 -16.94 -2.28 -18.31
N MET A 225 -16.33 -1.63 -17.36
CA MET A 225 -15.73 -2.30 -16.20
C MET A 225 -16.62 -2.09 -14.98
N ALA A 226 -16.83 -3.15 -14.22
CA ALA A 226 -17.42 -3.01 -12.88
C ALA A 226 -16.49 -2.19 -11.99
N ALA A 227 -17.07 -1.47 -11.02
CA ALA A 227 -16.27 -0.70 -10.07
C ALA A 227 -15.34 -1.63 -9.28
N VAL A 228 -14.04 -1.35 -9.32
CA VAL A 228 -13.01 -2.14 -8.65
C VAL A 228 -12.70 -1.47 -7.30
N PRO A 229 -12.93 -2.17 -6.17
CA PRO A 229 -12.71 -1.59 -4.86
C PRO A 229 -11.23 -1.58 -4.48
N LEU A 230 -10.79 -0.45 -3.91
CA LEU A 230 -9.50 -0.27 -3.27
C LEU A 230 -9.68 0.03 -1.79
N ILE A 231 -8.74 -0.42 -0.98
CA ILE A 231 -8.72 -0.16 0.44
C ILE A 231 -7.32 0.25 0.90
N GLU A 232 -7.25 1.23 1.79
CA GLU A 232 -6.00 1.70 2.37
C GLU A 232 -5.29 0.56 3.13
N VAL A 233 -4.00 0.40 2.87
CA VAL A 233 -3.11 -0.50 3.59
C VAL A 233 -2.49 0.27 4.76
N ARG A 234 -2.55 -0.31 5.95
CA ARG A 234 -1.86 0.17 7.14
C ARG A 234 -0.69 -0.76 7.43
N GLY A 235 0.47 -0.20 7.58
CA GLY A 235 1.67 -0.90 8.07
C GLY A 235 1.74 -0.87 9.58
#